data_5473ed58e9b54b3ddb541881099d6095
#
_entry.id   5473ed58e9b54b3ddb541881099d6095
#
_cell.length_a   1.000
_cell.length_b   1.000
_cell.length_c   1.000
_cell.angle_alpha   90.00
_cell.angle_beta   90.00
_cell.angle_gamma   90.00
#
_symmetry.space_group_name_H-M   'P 1'
#
loop_
_entity.id
_entity.type
_entity.pdbx_description
1 polymer ?
#
loop_
_entity_poly.entity_id
_entity_poly.type
_entity_poly.pdbx_seq_one_letter_code
_entity_poly.pdbx_strand_id
1 'polypeptide(L)'
;QGEFDQMIHNVVTKINDILADAAGVQSGDLELADGTKLTNVKYCAVESDGYMRMDDGTPIQLFTKVTTDGYRKVTGKDGKDYWVMNEETAEKPESLYTIGNLQVNPTLLQEPSKLGFRLADGSEDKKTADALKAAFTEESYTLNPNVQKKTTFVDYYTDLVSQVANSGYVF
;
A
#
# COMPACT_ATOMS: atom_id res chain seq x y z
N GLN A 1 -5.04 21.32 10.78
CA GLN A 1 -4.55 19.95 10.90
C GLN A 1 -5.40 18.95 10.12
N GLY A 2 -6.73 19.08 10.19
CA GLY A 2 -7.64 18.15 9.54
C GLY A 2 -7.51 18.09 8.03
N GLU A 3 -7.33 19.22 7.36
CA GLU A 3 -7.21 19.25 5.89
C GLU A 3 -5.92 18.61 5.41
N PHE A 4 -4.81 18.84 6.10
CA PHE A 4 -3.52 18.26 5.74
C PHE A 4 -3.53 16.74 5.95
N ASP A 5 -4.05 16.28 7.08
CA ASP A 5 -4.19 14.83 7.35
C ASP A 5 -5.12 14.17 6.33
N GLN A 6 -6.19 14.85 5.91
CA GLN A 6 -7.10 14.35 4.90
C GLN A 6 -6.42 14.19 3.54
N MET A 7 -5.57 15.13 3.16
CA MET A 7 -4.79 15.04 1.92
C MET A 7 -3.82 13.87 1.97
N ILE A 8 -3.10 13.72 3.08
CA ILE A 8 -2.17 12.59 3.28
C ILE A 8 -2.92 11.27 3.19
N HIS A 9 -4.04 11.16 3.88
CA HIS A 9 -4.89 9.98 3.85
C HIS A 9 -5.28 9.62 2.41
N ASN A 10 -5.75 10.59 1.64
CA ASN A 10 -6.21 10.35 0.27
C ASN A 10 -5.08 9.88 -0.65
N VAL A 11 -3.90 10.51 -0.57
CA VAL A 11 -2.73 10.15 -1.37
C VAL A 11 -2.26 8.73 -1.03
N VAL A 12 -2.07 8.46 0.25
CA VAL A 12 -1.55 7.18 0.74
C VAL A 12 -2.52 6.05 0.40
N THR A 13 -3.80 6.26 0.64
CA THR A 13 -4.83 5.26 0.37
C THR A 13 -4.90 4.94 -1.12
N LYS A 14 -4.87 5.95 -1.96
CA LYS A 14 -4.91 5.76 -3.42
C LYS A 14 -3.72 4.95 -3.91
N ILE A 15 -2.52 5.25 -3.44
CA ILE A 15 -1.30 4.55 -3.84
C ILE A 15 -1.32 3.10 -3.34
N ASN A 16 -1.65 2.89 -2.07
CA ASN A 16 -1.74 1.55 -1.50
C ASN A 16 -2.84 0.72 -2.17
N ASP A 17 -3.95 1.32 -2.56
CA ASP A 17 -5.03 0.62 -3.27
C ASP A 17 -4.59 0.15 -4.66
N ILE A 18 -3.80 0.95 -5.37
CA ILE A 18 -3.25 0.56 -6.67
C ILE A 18 -2.34 -0.67 -6.50
N LEU A 19 -1.48 -0.67 -5.49
CA LEU A 19 -0.60 -1.81 -5.20
C LEU A 19 -1.39 -3.03 -4.72
N ALA A 20 -2.42 -2.83 -3.91
CA ALA A 20 -3.29 -3.90 -3.45
C ALA A 20 -4.01 -4.57 -4.61
N ASP A 21 -4.53 -3.79 -5.55
CA ASP A 21 -5.18 -4.31 -6.75
C ASP A 21 -4.22 -5.18 -7.57
N ALA A 22 -2.98 -4.72 -7.76
CA ALA A 22 -1.94 -5.49 -8.45
C ALA A 22 -1.59 -6.78 -7.70
N ALA A 23 -1.72 -6.80 -6.38
CA ALA A 23 -1.46 -7.99 -5.56
C ALA A 23 -2.64 -8.97 -5.52
N GLY A 24 -3.76 -8.65 -6.18
CA GLY A 24 -4.94 -9.51 -6.22
C GLY A 24 -5.93 -9.29 -5.08
N VAL A 25 -5.81 -8.20 -4.34
CA VAL A 25 -6.77 -7.86 -3.29
C VAL A 25 -8.12 -7.53 -3.92
N GLN A 26 -9.17 -8.11 -3.38
CA GLN A 26 -10.54 -7.91 -3.85
C GLN A 26 -11.43 -7.45 -2.70
N SER A 27 -12.56 -6.84 -3.03
CA SER A 27 -13.56 -6.42 -2.06
C SER A 27 -14.71 -7.42 -2.04
N GLY A 28 -15.21 -7.72 -0.86
CA GLY A 28 -16.34 -8.64 -0.72
C GLY A 28 -16.52 -9.11 0.72
N ASP A 29 -17.37 -10.13 0.85
CA ASP A 29 -17.65 -10.75 2.13
C ASP A 29 -16.80 -12.00 2.28
N LEU A 30 -16.35 -12.29 3.49
CA LEU A 30 -15.52 -13.45 3.79
C LEU A 30 -16.02 -14.12 5.05
N GLU A 31 -16.37 -15.41 4.94
CA GLU A 31 -16.77 -16.22 6.09
C GLU A 31 -15.55 -16.97 6.61
N LEU A 32 -15.32 -16.86 7.92
CA LEU A 32 -14.17 -17.47 8.59
C LEU A 32 -14.51 -18.85 9.12
N ALA A 33 -13.45 -19.63 9.41
CA ALA A 33 -13.60 -21.00 9.92
C ALA A 33 -14.32 -21.06 11.27
N ASP A 34 -14.22 -19.99 12.07
CA ASP A 34 -14.89 -19.90 13.37
C ASP A 34 -16.36 -19.45 13.28
N GLY A 35 -16.88 -19.26 12.07
CA GLY A 35 -18.26 -18.79 11.82
C GLY A 35 -18.42 -17.29 11.73
N THR A 36 -17.35 -16.52 12.00
CA THR A 36 -17.39 -15.07 11.85
C THR A 36 -17.60 -14.70 10.38
N LYS A 37 -18.44 -13.71 10.12
CA LYS A 37 -18.67 -13.18 8.78
C LYS A 37 -18.10 -11.77 8.70
N LEU A 38 -17.11 -11.58 7.85
CA LEU A 38 -16.56 -10.26 7.54
C LEU A 38 -17.28 -9.72 6.32
N THR A 39 -17.85 -8.53 6.44
CA THR A 39 -18.64 -7.93 5.34
C THR A 39 -17.91 -6.73 4.78
N ASN A 40 -17.92 -6.61 3.45
CA ASN A 40 -17.36 -5.50 2.72
C ASN A 40 -15.89 -5.22 3.12
N VAL A 41 -15.09 -6.28 3.20
CA VAL A 41 -13.66 -6.19 3.51
C VAL A 41 -12.82 -6.32 2.24
N LYS A 42 -11.58 -5.89 2.32
CA LYS A 42 -10.58 -6.07 1.26
C LYS A 42 -9.67 -7.22 1.66
N TYR A 43 -9.56 -8.24 0.82
CA TYR A 43 -8.82 -9.45 1.15
C TYR A 43 -8.25 -10.13 -0.08
N CYS A 44 -7.27 -10.99 0.15
CA CYS A 44 -6.71 -11.86 -0.88
C CYS A 44 -6.20 -13.14 -0.25
N ALA A 45 -6.05 -14.20 -1.07
CA ALA A 45 -5.46 -15.44 -0.60
C ALA A 45 -3.99 -15.23 -0.23
N VAL A 46 -3.55 -15.92 0.81
CA VAL A 46 -2.13 -15.93 1.21
C VAL A 46 -1.29 -16.62 0.13
N GLU A 47 -1.78 -17.76 -0.37
CA GLU A 47 -1.12 -18.46 -1.46
C GLU A 47 -1.32 -17.71 -2.77
N SER A 48 -0.22 -17.29 -3.37
CA SER A 48 -0.21 -16.46 -4.57
C SER A 48 1.07 -16.74 -5.36
N ASP A 49 1.06 -16.31 -6.63
CA ASP A 49 2.25 -16.33 -7.48
C ASP A 49 3.31 -15.29 -7.07
N GLY A 50 3.03 -14.50 -6.03
CA GLY A 50 3.98 -13.59 -5.42
C GLY A 50 4.06 -12.19 -6.00
N TYR A 51 3.25 -11.89 -7.04
CA TYR A 51 3.31 -10.55 -7.64
C TYR A 51 2.81 -9.49 -6.66
N MET A 52 3.59 -8.43 -6.50
CA MET A 52 3.35 -7.33 -5.53
C MET A 52 3.08 -7.85 -4.12
N ARG A 53 3.81 -8.88 -3.73
CA ARG A 53 3.72 -9.49 -2.41
C ARG A 53 5.08 -9.47 -1.72
N MET A 54 5.04 -9.40 -0.39
CA MET A 54 6.22 -9.62 0.46
C MET A 54 6.56 -11.11 0.48
N ASP A 55 7.69 -11.45 1.10
CA ASP A 55 8.14 -12.86 1.18
C ASP A 55 7.15 -13.76 1.91
N ASP A 56 6.42 -13.21 2.87
CA ASP A 56 5.38 -13.94 3.61
C ASP A 56 4.02 -13.97 2.90
N GLY A 57 3.94 -13.40 1.70
CA GLY A 57 2.71 -13.31 0.92
C GLY A 57 1.87 -12.06 1.17
N THR A 58 2.24 -11.23 2.14
CA THR A 58 1.51 -9.99 2.43
C THR A 58 1.56 -9.05 1.22
N PRO A 59 0.43 -8.47 0.79
CA PRO A 59 0.45 -7.46 -0.27
C PRO A 59 1.37 -6.30 0.09
N ILE A 60 2.16 -5.84 -0.88
CA ILE A 60 3.09 -4.73 -0.66
C ILE A 60 2.31 -3.44 -0.49
N GLN A 61 2.68 -2.67 0.52
CA GLN A 61 2.24 -1.28 0.70
C GLN A 61 3.45 -0.37 0.59
N LEU A 62 3.33 0.74 -0.11
CA LEU A 62 4.39 1.74 -0.17
C LEU A 62 4.47 2.53 1.14
N PHE A 63 3.31 2.87 1.68
CA PHE A 63 3.19 3.58 2.95
C PHE A 63 2.60 2.66 3.99
N THR A 64 3.18 2.68 5.19
CA THR A 64 2.69 1.91 6.32
C THR A 64 2.46 2.82 7.52
N LYS A 65 1.75 2.30 8.51
CA LYS A 65 1.58 2.99 9.79
C LYS A 65 2.69 2.55 10.75
N VAL A 66 3.12 3.47 11.57
CA VAL A 66 4.13 3.16 12.61
C VAL A 66 3.55 2.23 13.67
N THR A 67 2.27 2.39 13.98
CA THR A 67 1.63 1.78 15.15
C THR A 67 0.92 0.47 14.87
N THR A 68 0.48 0.21 13.62
CA THR A 68 -0.32 -0.97 13.31
C THR A 68 0.08 -1.57 11.96
N ASP A 69 -0.14 -2.87 11.83
CA ASP A 69 0.07 -3.59 10.57
C ASP A 69 -1.02 -3.23 9.56
N GLY A 70 -0.70 -3.33 8.28
CA GLY A 70 -1.66 -3.06 7.21
C GLY A 70 -2.63 -4.19 6.95
N TYR A 71 -2.23 -5.42 7.21
CA TYR A 71 -3.02 -6.63 6.96
C TYR A 71 -2.94 -7.56 8.15
N ARG A 72 -3.98 -8.41 8.30
CA ARG A 72 -3.98 -9.51 9.26
C ARG A 72 -4.29 -10.81 8.54
N LYS A 73 -3.74 -11.91 9.03
CA LYS A 73 -3.99 -13.25 8.48
C LYS A 73 -5.21 -13.88 9.17
N VAL A 74 -6.12 -14.42 8.39
CA VAL A 74 -7.31 -15.12 8.88
C VAL A 74 -7.46 -16.44 8.15
N THR A 75 -8.14 -17.42 8.77
CA THR A 75 -8.47 -18.69 8.13
C THR A 75 -9.93 -18.66 7.69
N GLY A 76 -10.16 -18.90 6.41
CA GLY A 76 -11.49 -18.94 5.84
C GLY A 76 -12.22 -20.24 6.14
N LYS A 77 -13.52 -20.25 5.93
CA LYS A 77 -14.36 -21.45 6.07
C LYS A 77 -13.91 -22.57 5.15
N ASP A 78 -13.31 -22.23 4.02
CA ASP A 78 -12.76 -23.19 3.06
C ASP A 78 -11.43 -23.83 3.50
N GLY A 79 -10.92 -23.46 4.67
CA GLY A 79 -9.65 -23.93 5.21
C GLY A 79 -8.42 -23.20 4.68
N LYS A 80 -8.59 -22.24 3.79
CA LYS A 80 -7.48 -21.45 3.23
C LYS A 80 -7.23 -20.22 4.07
N ASP A 81 -5.98 -19.77 4.08
CA ASP A 81 -5.60 -18.54 4.75
C ASP A 81 -5.73 -17.34 3.82
N TYR A 82 -6.15 -16.22 4.39
CA TYR A 82 -6.35 -14.96 3.68
C TYR A 82 -5.70 -13.81 4.43
N TRP A 83 -5.21 -12.84 3.66
CA TRP A 83 -4.84 -11.53 4.17
C TRP A 83 -6.05 -10.61 4.09
N VAL A 84 -6.40 -10.00 5.21
CA VAL A 84 -7.49 -9.02 5.28
C VAL A 84 -6.90 -7.67 5.62
N MET A 85 -7.23 -6.66 4.81
CA MET A 85 -6.75 -5.29 5.05
C MET A 85 -7.34 -4.75 6.34
N ASN A 86 -6.49 -4.23 7.21
CA ASN A 86 -6.92 -3.55 8.43
C ASN A 86 -7.44 -2.17 8.07
N GLU A 87 -8.67 -1.88 8.47
CA GLU A 87 -9.33 -0.64 8.12
C GLU A 87 -9.00 0.48 9.10
N GLU A 88 -9.06 1.70 8.59
CA GLU A 88 -9.00 2.89 9.41
C GLU A 88 -10.35 3.11 10.08
N THR A 89 -10.35 3.32 11.40
CA THR A 89 -11.56 3.63 12.14
C THR A 89 -11.33 4.86 13.00
N ALA A 90 -12.30 5.76 13.02
CA ALA A 90 -12.20 7.00 13.79
C ALA A 90 -12.09 6.76 15.31
N GLU A 91 -12.62 5.64 15.78
CA GLU A 91 -12.55 5.26 17.19
C GLU A 91 -11.15 4.80 17.62
N LYS A 92 -10.29 4.48 16.64
CA LYS A 92 -8.93 4.02 16.90
C LYS A 92 -7.94 4.92 16.17
N PRO A 93 -7.49 6.01 16.81
CA PRO A 93 -6.56 6.96 16.17
C PRO A 93 -5.29 6.30 15.64
N GLU A 94 -4.82 5.22 16.26
CA GLU A 94 -3.65 4.46 15.82
C GLU A 94 -3.86 3.76 14.48
N SER A 95 -5.10 3.62 14.04
CA SER A 95 -5.42 3.02 12.74
C SER A 95 -5.36 4.00 11.58
N LEU A 96 -5.25 5.29 11.86
CA LEU A 96 -5.35 6.33 10.84
C LEU A 96 -4.00 6.69 10.23
N TYR A 97 -3.98 6.97 8.94
CA TYR A 97 -2.83 7.58 8.29
C TYR A 97 -2.83 9.08 8.58
N THR A 98 -1.97 9.48 9.49
CA THR A 98 -1.73 10.87 9.84
C THR A 98 -0.24 11.17 9.71
N ILE A 99 0.14 12.45 9.71
CA ILE A 99 1.53 12.83 9.59
C ILE A 99 2.42 12.21 10.69
N GLY A 100 1.85 12.00 11.89
CA GLY A 100 2.56 11.39 12.99
C GLY A 100 2.62 9.87 12.97
N ASN A 101 1.84 9.23 12.10
CA ASN A 101 1.72 7.77 12.05
C ASN A 101 2.07 7.17 10.68
N LEU A 102 2.58 7.98 9.79
CA LEU A 102 2.90 7.58 8.41
C LEU A 102 4.40 7.37 8.25
N GLN A 103 4.76 6.27 7.59
CA GLN A 103 6.14 6.04 7.17
C GLN A 103 6.16 5.37 5.80
N VAL A 104 7.29 5.49 5.10
CA VAL A 104 7.55 4.66 3.93
C VAL A 104 7.89 3.26 4.45
N ASN A 105 7.36 2.24 3.78
CA ASN A 105 7.56 0.85 4.18
C ASN A 105 9.06 0.56 4.41
N PRO A 106 9.47 0.23 5.65
CA PRO A 106 10.90 0.03 5.96
C PRO A 106 11.55 -1.08 5.11
N THR A 107 10.81 -2.11 4.76
CA THR A 107 11.33 -3.19 3.91
C THR A 107 11.68 -2.68 2.53
N LEU A 108 10.87 -1.78 1.97
CA LEU A 108 11.14 -1.18 0.66
C LEU A 108 12.30 -0.20 0.72
N LEU A 109 12.54 0.44 1.86
CA LEU A 109 13.72 1.29 2.05
C LEU A 109 15.01 0.46 2.00
N GLN A 110 14.99 -0.75 2.56
CA GLN A 110 16.14 -1.65 2.56
C GLN A 110 16.30 -2.39 1.24
N GLU A 111 15.20 -2.79 0.61
CA GLU A 111 15.18 -3.55 -0.63
C GLU A 111 14.21 -2.93 -1.63
N PRO A 112 14.60 -1.81 -2.28
CA PRO A 112 13.72 -1.12 -3.23
C PRO A 112 13.29 -1.99 -4.42
N SER A 113 14.10 -2.98 -4.77
CA SER A 113 13.82 -3.89 -5.89
C SER A 113 12.59 -4.78 -5.66
N LYS A 114 12.09 -4.89 -4.42
CA LYS A 114 10.84 -5.61 -4.15
C LYS A 114 9.64 -5.00 -4.89
N LEU A 115 9.69 -3.71 -5.19
CA LEU A 115 8.70 -3.03 -6.01
C LEU A 115 9.15 -3.04 -7.49
N GLY A 116 9.26 -4.24 -8.05
CA GLY A 116 9.91 -4.45 -9.34
C GLY A 116 9.05 -4.28 -10.58
N PHE A 117 7.73 -4.17 -10.43
CA PHE A 117 6.79 -4.01 -11.55
C PHE A 117 6.95 -5.09 -12.64
N ARG A 118 7.16 -6.34 -12.23
CA ARG A 118 7.29 -7.45 -13.17
C ARG A 118 6.19 -8.47 -12.94
N LEU A 119 5.53 -8.83 -14.04
CA LEU A 119 4.54 -9.90 -14.04
C LEU A 119 5.23 -11.27 -13.92
N ALA A 120 4.43 -12.31 -13.68
CA ALA A 120 4.92 -13.68 -13.53
C ALA A 120 5.70 -14.17 -14.75
N ASP A 121 5.38 -13.66 -15.96
CA ASP A 121 6.07 -14.01 -17.20
C ASP A 121 7.38 -13.22 -17.42
N GLY A 122 7.75 -12.36 -16.47
CA GLY A 122 8.95 -11.54 -16.56
C GLY A 122 8.78 -10.21 -17.28
N SER A 123 7.61 -9.96 -17.88
CA SER A 123 7.33 -8.67 -18.54
C SER A 123 7.06 -7.57 -17.53
N GLU A 124 7.21 -6.31 -17.96
CA GLU A 124 6.95 -5.15 -17.13
C GLU A 124 5.44 -4.92 -16.97
N ASP A 125 5.00 -4.64 -15.74
CA ASP A 125 3.62 -4.23 -15.46
C ASP A 125 3.48 -2.72 -15.67
N LYS A 126 3.26 -2.32 -16.90
CA LYS A 126 3.08 -0.91 -17.26
C LYS A 126 1.80 -0.32 -16.69
N LYS A 127 0.75 -1.11 -16.59
CA LYS A 127 -0.54 -0.63 -16.09
C LYS A 127 -0.42 -0.12 -14.67
N THR A 128 0.19 -0.90 -13.78
CA THR A 128 0.38 -0.52 -12.38
C THR A 128 1.38 0.64 -12.27
N ALA A 129 2.49 0.58 -12.98
CA ALA A 129 3.49 1.65 -12.97
C ALA A 129 2.91 2.98 -13.45
N ASP A 130 2.11 2.98 -14.52
CA ASP A 130 1.47 4.18 -15.04
C ASP A 130 0.41 4.72 -14.09
N ALA A 131 -0.35 3.85 -13.44
CA ALA A 131 -1.35 4.24 -12.45
C ALA A 131 -0.70 4.92 -11.24
N LEU A 132 0.42 4.38 -10.76
CA LEU A 132 1.18 4.97 -9.66
C LEU A 132 1.80 6.31 -10.06
N LYS A 133 2.36 6.38 -11.26
CA LYS A 133 2.90 7.64 -11.78
C LYS A 133 1.83 8.72 -11.86
N ALA A 134 0.65 8.38 -12.37
CA ALA A 134 -0.47 9.32 -12.45
C ALA A 134 -0.91 9.77 -11.06
N ALA A 135 -1.00 8.85 -10.10
CA ALA A 135 -1.37 9.17 -8.73
C ALA A 135 -0.35 10.12 -8.08
N PHE A 136 0.94 9.84 -8.21
CA PHE A 136 2.00 10.70 -7.69
C PHE A 136 2.02 12.07 -8.36
N THR A 137 1.90 12.12 -9.68
CA THR A 137 1.94 13.38 -10.42
C THR A 137 0.76 14.27 -10.05
N GLU A 138 -0.44 13.68 -10.03
CA GLU A 138 -1.67 14.40 -9.71
C GLU A 138 -1.66 14.95 -8.29
N GLU A 139 -1.27 14.13 -7.32
CA GLU A 139 -1.26 14.52 -5.91
C GLU A 139 -0.06 15.41 -5.57
N SER A 140 1.05 15.28 -6.27
CA SER A 140 2.21 16.18 -6.09
C SER A 140 1.87 17.62 -6.45
N TYR A 141 1.02 17.83 -7.48
CA TYR A 141 0.53 19.17 -7.79
C TYR A 141 -0.29 19.77 -6.65
N THR A 142 -1.02 18.94 -5.93
CA THR A 142 -1.83 19.37 -4.78
C THR A 142 -0.96 19.66 -3.56
N LEU A 143 0.04 18.80 -3.30
CA LEU A 143 0.92 18.93 -2.13
C LEU A 143 2.03 19.95 -2.36
N ASN A 144 2.52 20.07 -3.59
CA ASN A 144 3.59 21.00 -3.95
C ASN A 144 3.38 21.51 -5.37
N PRO A 145 2.61 22.59 -5.53
CA PRO A 145 2.28 23.13 -6.86
C PRO A 145 3.50 23.62 -7.66
N ASN A 146 4.66 23.75 -7.03
CA ASN A 146 5.88 24.17 -7.70
C ASN A 146 6.62 23.00 -8.37
N VAL A 147 6.24 21.75 -8.11
CA VAL A 147 6.84 20.59 -8.76
C VAL A 147 6.15 20.36 -10.10
N GLN A 148 6.80 20.80 -11.18
CA GLN A 148 6.25 20.67 -12.54
C GLN A 148 6.98 19.65 -13.40
N LYS A 149 7.97 18.97 -12.84
CA LYS A 149 8.80 18.06 -13.61
C LYS A 149 8.11 16.73 -13.83
N LYS A 150 7.85 16.39 -15.09
CA LYS A 150 7.38 15.06 -15.45
C LYS A 150 8.52 14.07 -15.38
N THR A 151 8.37 13.06 -14.53
CA THR A 151 9.35 12.00 -14.39
C THR A 151 8.63 10.65 -14.38
N THR A 152 9.37 9.57 -14.53
CA THR A 152 8.78 8.23 -14.42
C THR A 152 8.48 7.94 -12.96
N PHE A 153 7.55 7.00 -12.72
CA PHE A 153 7.30 6.55 -11.34
C PHE A 153 8.56 5.99 -10.70
N VAL A 154 9.38 5.28 -11.46
CA VAL A 154 10.64 4.71 -10.95
C VAL A 154 11.55 5.81 -10.42
N ASP A 155 11.69 6.91 -11.17
CA ASP A 155 12.50 8.05 -10.74
C ASP A 155 11.94 8.69 -9.47
N TYR A 156 10.62 8.90 -9.41
CA TYR A 156 9.96 9.41 -8.22
C TYR A 156 10.18 8.52 -7.02
N TYR A 157 9.99 7.23 -7.20
CA TYR A 157 10.15 6.25 -6.14
C TYR A 157 11.60 6.21 -5.65
N THR A 158 12.56 6.21 -6.57
CA THR A 158 13.99 6.22 -6.23
C THR A 158 14.36 7.47 -5.46
N ASP A 159 13.89 8.64 -5.89
CA ASP A 159 14.14 9.90 -5.20
C ASP A 159 13.51 9.90 -3.81
N LEU A 160 12.27 9.43 -3.68
CA LEU A 160 11.57 9.35 -2.41
C LEU A 160 12.32 8.46 -1.43
N VAL A 161 12.73 7.27 -1.88
CA VAL A 161 13.49 6.32 -1.05
C VAL A 161 14.81 6.94 -0.61
N SER A 162 15.53 7.60 -1.53
CA SER A 162 16.79 8.25 -1.24
C SER A 162 16.63 9.37 -0.21
N GLN A 163 15.61 10.21 -0.36
CA GLN A 163 15.34 11.30 0.57
C GLN A 163 15.00 10.78 1.96
N VAL A 164 14.17 9.78 2.05
CA VAL A 164 13.76 9.21 3.33
C VAL A 164 14.93 8.50 3.99
N ALA A 165 15.71 7.72 3.23
CA ALA A 165 16.88 7.02 3.76
C ALA A 165 17.94 8.00 4.29
N ASN A 166 18.17 9.12 3.58
CA ASN A 166 19.16 10.12 3.97
C ASN A 166 18.74 10.98 5.16
N SER A 167 17.44 11.24 5.30
CA SER A 167 16.91 12.13 6.33
C SER A 167 16.43 11.42 7.57
N GLY A 168 16.20 10.11 7.51
CA GLY A 168 15.57 9.38 8.60
C GLY A 168 14.10 9.79 8.82
N TYR A 169 13.48 10.37 7.80
CA TYR A 169 12.16 10.95 7.94
C TYR A 169 11.06 9.94 8.16
N VAL A 170 10.24 10.23 9.16
CA VAL A 170 8.87 9.74 9.31
C VAL A 170 7.96 10.93 8.96
N PHE A 171 7.02 10.72 8.06
CA PHE A 171 6.11 11.79 7.63
C PHE A 171 5.14 12.24 8.72
#